data_115ae0a6eae1e478a5783acfb314ed3e
#
_entry.id   115ae0a6eae1e478a5783acfb314ed3e
#
_cell.length_a   1.000
_cell.length_b   1.000
_cell.length_c   1.000
_cell.angle_alpha   90.00
_cell.angle_beta   90.00
_cell.angle_gamma   90.00
#
_symmetry.space_group_name_H-M   'P 1'
#
loop_
_entity.id
_entity.type
_entity.pdbx_description
1 polymer ?
#
loop_
_entity_poly.entity_id
_entity_poly.type
_entity_poly.pdbx_seq_one_letter_code
_entity_poly.pdbx_strand_id
1 'polypeptide(L)'
;MKKVVTFGEIMLRLAPQNFLRFSQANSFDVVYGGGESNVAVSLANYNVPVEFVSRLPKTDIGQCALMEMRKRNVGTKHIVEGGDRLGIYFLETGAVSRGSKVVYDRAHSAMSEIEPGMVDWSEVFKDAQWFHWTGITPAISQSAADACLEAVRVASSMGITISTDLNYRAKLWNYDGDRESIMTELTSYCDIILGNEEDAEMHFGIKPEGLDITTQGADVKAAAFLSVCQQMQAKFPRAKKVITTLRGSISASHNTWAGVLYDGKKMYESAQYQITHIVDRVGGGDSFMGALIYGLIHYPEDDQKALDYAVAASCLKHTIKGDANLVTIPEIEKLMSGDASGRVAR
;
A
#
# COMPACT_ATOMS: atom_id res chain seq x y z
N MET A 1 7.08 -6.63 21.40
CA MET A 1 7.44 -6.18 20.04
C MET A 1 7.20 -4.67 19.99
N LYS A 2 8.09 -3.91 19.37
CA LYS A 2 7.88 -2.48 19.13
C LYS A 2 6.81 -2.27 18.06
N LYS A 3 6.12 -1.13 18.08
CA LYS A 3 5.01 -0.87 17.15
C LYS A 3 5.48 -0.43 15.76
N VAL A 4 4.61 -0.65 14.77
CA VAL A 4 4.68 -0.01 13.45
C VAL A 4 3.74 1.20 13.46
N VAL A 5 4.12 2.28 12.78
CA VAL A 5 3.28 3.46 12.59
C VAL A 5 2.98 3.60 11.10
N THR A 6 1.74 3.85 10.75
CA THR A 6 1.33 4.19 9.38
C THR A 6 0.63 5.53 9.34
N PHE A 7 0.84 6.33 8.27
CA PHE A 7 0.29 7.68 8.15
C PHE A 7 -0.33 7.90 6.79
N GLY A 8 -1.62 8.20 6.75
CA GLY A 8 -2.35 8.46 5.51
C GLY A 8 -3.85 8.62 5.70
N GLU A 9 -4.59 8.61 4.59
CA GLU A 9 -6.04 8.78 4.59
C GLU A 9 -6.78 7.45 4.66
N ILE A 10 -7.82 7.39 5.50
CA ILE A 10 -8.89 6.40 5.38
C ILE A 10 -10.11 7.06 4.74
N MET A 11 -10.69 6.42 3.74
CA MET A 11 -11.83 6.91 2.98
C MET A 11 -13.04 5.99 3.13
N LEU A 12 -14.21 6.54 2.84
CA LEU A 12 -15.42 5.78 2.62
C LEU A 12 -15.46 5.28 1.18
N ARG A 13 -15.42 3.96 0.97
CA ARG A 13 -15.68 3.33 -0.31
C ARG A 13 -17.17 3.02 -0.47
N LEU A 14 -17.74 3.45 -1.59
CA LEU A 14 -19.08 3.12 -2.02
C LEU A 14 -19.03 2.32 -3.33
N ALA A 15 -19.50 1.08 -3.31
CA ALA A 15 -19.45 0.19 -4.47
C ALA A 15 -20.86 -0.39 -4.77
N PRO A 16 -21.33 -0.32 -6.03
CA PRO A 16 -22.50 -1.10 -6.41
C PRO A 16 -22.33 -2.58 -6.08
N GLN A 17 -23.42 -3.25 -5.78
CA GLN A 17 -23.37 -4.67 -5.49
C GLN A 17 -22.90 -5.48 -6.72
N ASN A 18 -22.10 -6.50 -6.47
CA ASN A 18 -21.57 -7.40 -7.49
C ASN A 18 -20.85 -6.63 -8.62
N PHE A 19 -21.32 -6.79 -9.86
CA PHE A 19 -20.77 -6.19 -11.07
C PHE A 19 -21.71 -5.15 -11.71
N LEU A 20 -22.66 -4.60 -10.94
CA LEU A 20 -23.57 -3.56 -11.41
C LEU A 20 -22.76 -2.30 -11.77
N ARG A 21 -23.23 -1.59 -12.80
CA ARG A 21 -22.74 -0.27 -13.13
C ARG A 21 -23.30 0.78 -12.16
N PHE A 22 -22.64 1.91 -12.03
CA PHE A 22 -23.16 3.05 -11.24
C PHE A 22 -24.60 3.40 -11.66
N SER A 23 -24.91 3.39 -12.97
CA SER A 23 -26.23 3.69 -13.50
C SER A 23 -27.31 2.65 -13.19
N GLN A 24 -26.94 1.48 -12.70
CA GLN A 24 -27.84 0.39 -12.32
C GLN A 24 -28.01 0.31 -10.80
N ALA A 25 -27.19 1.04 -10.03
CA ALA A 25 -27.16 0.92 -8.58
C ALA A 25 -28.33 1.63 -7.91
N ASN A 26 -29.08 0.92 -7.07
CA ASN A 26 -30.08 1.49 -6.15
C ASN A 26 -29.58 1.49 -4.69
N SER A 27 -28.42 0.90 -4.44
CA SER A 27 -27.73 0.84 -3.14
C SER A 27 -26.24 0.65 -3.36
N PHE A 28 -25.46 0.99 -2.34
CA PHE A 28 -24.02 0.78 -2.33
C PHE A 28 -23.59 -0.02 -1.11
N ASP A 29 -22.67 -0.93 -1.31
CA ASP A 29 -21.91 -1.54 -0.21
C ASP A 29 -20.95 -0.49 0.35
N VAL A 30 -20.87 -0.42 1.66
CA VAL A 30 -20.01 0.50 2.41
C VAL A 30 -18.78 -0.24 2.91
N VAL A 31 -17.60 0.29 2.60
CA VAL A 31 -16.31 -0.19 3.12
C VAL A 31 -15.47 1.03 3.50
N TYR A 32 -14.66 0.92 4.54
CA TYR A 32 -13.67 1.93 4.89
C TYR A 32 -12.27 1.37 4.57
N GLY A 33 -11.44 2.17 3.89
CA GLY A 33 -10.09 1.77 3.52
C GLY A 33 -9.28 2.91 2.92
N GLY A 34 -8.00 2.66 2.82
CA GLY A 34 -6.99 3.57 2.26
C GLY A 34 -5.63 2.90 2.35
N GLY A 35 -4.65 3.32 1.57
CA GLY A 35 -3.36 2.62 1.47
C GLY A 35 -2.79 2.24 2.83
N GLU A 36 -2.50 3.23 3.64
CA GLU A 36 -1.82 3.07 4.92
C GLU A 36 -2.72 2.47 6.00
N SER A 37 -4.03 2.73 5.95
CA SER A 37 -5.01 2.08 6.85
C SER A 37 -5.15 0.60 6.55
N ASN A 38 -5.08 0.18 5.27
CA ASN A 38 -5.11 -1.22 4.86
C ASN A 38 -3.82 -1.95 5.29
N VAL A 39 -2.65 -1.28 5.20
CA VAL A 39 -1.38 -1.80 5.74
C VAL A 39 -1.47 -1.99 7.24
N ALA A 40 -2.03 -1.00 7.97
CA ALA A 40 -2.25 -1.12 9.42
C ALA A 40 -3.15 -2.30 9.78
N VAL A 41 -4.25 -2.50 9.05
CA VAL A 41 -5.15 -3.64 9.28
C VAL A 41 -4.45 -4.97 9.01
N SER A 42 -3.64 -5.09 7.95
CA SER A 42 -2.85 -6.29 7.67
C SER A 42 -1.92 -6.63 8.84
N LEU A 43 -1.18 -5.64 9.33
CA LEU A 43 -0.24 -5.80 10.44
C LEU A 43 -0.95 -6.19 11.75
N ALA A 44 -2.06 -5.52 12.08
CA ALA A 44 -2.87 -5.88 13.24
C ALA A 44 -3.41 -7.31 13.16
N ASN A 45 -3.84 -7.74 11.96
CA ASN A 45 -4.31 -9.11 11.69
C ASN A 45 -3.19 -10.15 11.88
N TYR A 46 -1.92 -9.76 11.70
CA TYR A 46 -0.74 -10.57 11.98
C TYR A 46 -0.21 -10.42 13.42
N ASN A 47 -0.99 -9.80 14.32
CA ASN A 47 -0.62 -9.53 15.71
C ASN A 47 0.63 -8.64 15.87
N VAL A 48 0.92 -7.79 14.91
CA VAL A 48 1.94 -6.74 15.03
C VAL A 48 1.29 -5.52 15.66
N PRO A 49 1.81 -4.98 16.77
CA PRO A 49 1.33 -3.72 17.32
C PRO A 49 1.46 -2.60 16.27
N VAL A 50 0.37 -1.94 15.95
CA VAL A 50 0.34 -0.89 14.92
C VAL A 50 -0.49 0.30 15.37
N GLU A 51 -0.02 1.50 15.03
CA GLU A 51 -0.71 2.77 15.23
C GLU A 51 -0.96 3.42 13.88
N PHE A 52 -2.20 3.77 13.60
CA PHE A 52 -2.58 4.51 12.41
C PHE A 52 -2.75 5.99 12.74
N VAL A 53 -2.04 6.85 12.02
CA VAL A 53 -2.10 8.30 12.14
C VAL A 53 -2.81 8.86 10.92
N SER A 54 -3.79 9.74 11.17
CA SER A 54 -4.63 10.34 10.16
C SER A 54 -5.33 11.58 10.72
N ARG A 55 -6.11 12.27 9.90
CA ARG A 55 -7.05 13.30 10.37
C ARG A 55 -8.46 12.93 9.93
N LEU A 56 -9.40 12.92 10.89
CA LEU A 56 -10.81 12.56 10.68
C LEU A 56 -11.75 13.67 11.10
N PRO A 57 -12.87 13.88 10.35
CA PRO A 57 -13.86 14.86 10.73
C PRO A 57 -14.66 14.42 11.97
N LYS A 58 -15.11 15.40 12.77
CA LYS A 58 -15.99 15.17 13.93
C LYS A 58 -17.45 14.95 13.48
N THR A 59 -17.66 14.00 12.60
CA THR A 59 -18.98 13.61 12.08
C THR A 59 -19.25 12.14 12.36
N ASP A 60 -20.52 11.73 12.27
CA ASP A 60 -20.90 10.32 12.45
C ASP A 60 -20.15 9.40 11.47
N ILE A 61 -19.93 9.85 10.25
CA ILE A 61 -19.17 9.09 9.23
C ILE A 61 -17.69 8.99 9.58
N GLY A 62 -17.09 10.06 10.14
CA GLY A 62 -15.72 10.03 10.67
C GLY A 62 -15.60 9.05 11.86
N GLN A 63 -16.61 9.02 12.74
CA GLN A 63 -16.67 8.05 13.84
C GLN A 63 -16.81 6.61 13.32
N CYS A 64 -17.58 6.36 12.27
CA CYS A 64 -17.64 5.03 11.66
C CYS A 64 -16.28 4.57 11.13
N ALA A 65 -15.51 5.45 10.49
CA ALA A 65 -14.15 5.15 10.03
C ALA A 65 -13.22 4.80 11.21
N LEU A 66 -13.29 5.60 12.30
CA LEU A 66 -12.54 5.34 13.53
C LEU A 66 -12.90 4.00 14.17
N MET A 67 -14.20 3.69 14.22
CA MET A 67 -14.71 2.42 14.77
C MET A 67 -14.24 1.21 13.92
N GLU A 68 -14.17 1.34 12.60
CA GLU A 68 -13.67 0.26 11.75
C GLU A 68 -12.19 -0.04 12.03
N MET A 69 -11.35 0.96 12.25
CA MET A 69 -9.95 0.76 12.64
C MET A 69 -9.84 0.06 14.01
N ARG A 70 -10.62 0.51 15.00
CA ARG A 70 -10.64 -0.09 16.34
C ARG A 70 -11.15 -1.53 16.34
N LYS A 71 -12.17 -1.82 15.54
CA LYS A 71 -12.69 -3.18 15.33
C LYS A 71 -11.63 -4.15 14.80
N ARG A 72 -10.63 -3.61 14.07
CA ARG A 72 -9.49 -4.35 13.49
C ARG A 72 -8.26 -4.38 14.40
N ASN A 73 -8.38 -3.96 15.67
CA ASN A 73 -7.28 -3.87 16.63
C ASN A 73 -6.14 -2.94 16.19
N VAL A 74 -6.43 -1.94 15.36
CA VAL A 74 -5.49 -0.89 15.00
C VAL A 74 -5.52 0.21 16.06
N GLY A 75 -4.36 0.63 16.57
CA GLY A 75 -4.23 1.78 17.46
C GLY A 75 -4.65 3.07 16.74
N THR A 76 -5.40 3.92 17.45
CA THR A 76 -5.99 5.16 16.91
C THR A 76 -5.78 6.36 17.81
N LYS A 77 -4.85 6.26 18.76
CA LYS A 77 -4.60 7.28 19.79
C LYS A 77 -4.19 8.63 19.18
N HIS A 78 -3.48 8.58 18.04
CA HIS A 78 -2.88 9.75 17.40
C HIS A 78 -3.64 10.22 16.16
N ILE A 79 -4.91 9.82 16.00
CA ILE A 79 -5.79 10.39 14.98
C ILE A 79 -6.18 11.81 15.39
N VAL A 80 -5.90 12.78 14.54
CA VAL A 80 -6.26 14.19 14.72
C VAL A 80 -7.72 14.37 14.34
N GLU A 81 -8.50 14.99 15.22
CA GLU A 81 -9.89 15.34 14.93
C GLU A 81 -10.01 16.74 14.32
N GLY A 82 -10.68 16.88 13.17
CA GLY A 82 -10.92 18.15 12.51
C GLY A 82 -11.22 17.98 11.02
N GLY A 83 -11.52 19.10 10.35
CA GLY A 83 -12.00 19.09 8.97
C GLY A 83 -13.49 18.76 8.88
N ASP A 84 -14.08 19.01 7.71
CA ASP A 84 -15.53 18.97 7.52
C ASP A 84 -16.04 17.62 7.01
N ARG A 85 -15.22 16.87 6.27
CA ARG A 85 -15.67 15.64 5.61
C ARG A 85 -14.61 14.53 5.55
N LEU A 86 -15.09 13.30 5.49
CA LEU A 86 -14.28 12.15 5.10
C LEU A 86 -14.16 12.10 3.57
N GLY A 87 -12.99 11.73 3.05
CA GLY A 87 -12.82 11.45 1.64
C GLY A 87 -13.68 10.25 1.21
N ILE A 88 -14.24 10.30 0.01
CA ILE A 88 -15.06 9.23 -0.56
C ILE A 88 -14.44 8.77 -1.87
N TYR A 89 -14.52 7.49 -2.16
CA TYR A 89 -14.36 7.00 -3.52
C TYR A 89 -15.45 5.99 -3.89
N PHE A 90 -15.80 6.03 -5.15
CA PHE A 90 -16.77 5.09 -5.73
C PHE A 90 -16.02 4.06 -6.56
N LEU A 91 -16.37 2.79 -6.40
CA LEU A 91 -15.78 1.69 -7.16
C LEU A 91 -16.83 0.91 -7.93
N GLU A 92 -16.79 0.98 -9.25
CA GLU A 92 -17.53 0.06 -10.13
C GLU A 92 -16.63 -1.15 -10.42
N THR A 93 -17.00 -2.31 -9.92
CA THR A 93 -16.21 -3.54 -10.11
C THR A 93 -16.27 -4.01 -11.56
N GLY A 94 -15.11 -4.27 -12.14
CA GLY A 94 -14.97 -4.80 -13.48
C GLY A 94 -15.30 -6.30 -13.56
N ALA A 95 -15.57 -6.77 -14.78
CA ALA A 95 -15.80 -8.19 -15.06
C ALA A 95 -15.25 -8.54 -16.44
N VAL A 96 -14.52 -9.64 -16.54
CA VAL A 96 -13.91 -10.16 -17.78
C VAL A 96 -13.11 -9.06 -18.50
N SER A 97 -13.58 -8.58 -19.64
CA SER A 97 -12.92 -7.52 -20.45
C SER A 97 -13.30 -6.09 -20.03
N ARG A 98 -14.25 -5.94 -19.12
CA ARG A 98 -14.67 -4.63 -18.60
C ARG A 98 -13.84 -4.28 -17.36
N GLY A 99 -12.94 -3.31 -17.48
CA GLY A 99 -12.14 -2.82 -16.36
C GLY A 99 -12.98 -2.18 -15.24
N SER A 100 -12.46 -2.20 -14.03
CA SER A 100 -13.03 -1.45 -12.89
C SER A 100 -12.88 0.05 -13.11
N LYS A 101 -13.81 0.82 -12.52
CA LYS A 101 -13.76 2.29 -12.54
C LYS A 101 -13.71 2.83 -11.13
N VAL A 102 -12.82 3.80 -10.90
CA VAL A 102 -12.73 4.54 -9.65
C VAL A 102 -13.06 6.00 -9.92
N VAL A 103 -13.96 6.55 -9.10
CA VAL A 103 -14.29 7.99 -9.07
C VAL A 103 -13.98 8.47 -7.66
N TYR A 104 -13.09 9.48 -7.56
CA TYR A 104 -12.74 10.10 -6.29
C TYR A 104 -13.62 11.32 -6.02
N ASP A 105 -14.12 11.41 -4.80
CA ASP A 105 -14.73 12.58 -4.19
C ASP A 105 -14.02 12.83 -2.85
N ARG A 106 -12.76 13.32 -2.93
CA ARG A 106 -11.87 13.46 -1.78
C ARG A 106 -11.26 14.86 -1.62
N ALA A 107 -11.59 15.80 -2.49
CA ALA A 107 -11.16 17.19 -2.32
C ALA A 107 -11.69 17.75 -0.99
N HIS A 108 -10.86 18.52 -0.30
CA HIS A 108 -11.19 19.09 1.01
C HIS A 108 -11.62 18.05 2.05
N SER A 109 -11.08 16.83 1.95
CA SER A 109 -11.22 15.84 3.03
C SER A 109 -10.41 16.29 4.26
N ALA A 110 -10.81 15.84 5.43
CA ALA A 110 -10.09 16.12 6.67
C ALA A 110 -8.59 15.84 6.56
N MET A 111 -8.21 14.73 5.90
CA MET A 111 -6.81 14.38 5.70
C MET A 111 -6.09 15.29 4.69
N SER A 112 -6.79 15.78 3.66
CA SER A 112 -6.18 16.73 2.71
C SER A 112 -5.87 18.10 3.31
N GLU A 113 -6.42 18.39 4.48
CA GLU A 113 -6.22 19.62 5.24
C GLU A 113 -5.36 19.43 6.49
N ILE A 114 -4.63 18.30 6.58
CA ILE A 114 -3.66 18.11 7.65
C ILE A 114 -2.47 19.04 7.41
N GLU A 115 -1.93 19.61 8.49
CA GLU A 115 -0.80 20.54 8.43
C GLU A 115 0.33 20.10 9.35
N PRO A 116 1.58 20.48 9.06
CA PRO A 116 2.70 20.31 9.98
C PRO A 116 2.37 20.86 11.37
N GLY A 117 2.83 20.19 12.41
CA GLY A 117 2.58 20.54 13.81
C GLY A 117 1.22 20.09 14.37
N MET A 118 0.31 19.55 13.55
CA MET A 118 -0.94 18.96 14.06
C MET A 118 -0.72 17.61 14.76
N VAL A 119 0.37 16.92 14.45
CA VAL A 119 0.74 15.63 15.02
C VAL A 119 2.02 15.76 15.85
N ASP A 120 2.00 15.33 17.10
CA ASP A 120 3.23 15.19 17.89
C ASP A 120 3.97 13.91 17.49
N TRP A 121 4.80 14.00 16.46
CA TRP A 121 5.56 12.87 15.93
C TRP A 121 6.53 12.27 16.94
N SER A 122 7.05 13.06 17.89
CA SER A 122 7.93 12.55 18.94
C SER A 122 7.20 11.58 19.86
N GLU A 123 5.97 11.90 20.24
CA GLU A 123 5.12 10.99 21.03
C GLU A 123 4.60 9.81 20.18
N VAL A 124 4.20 10.06 18.90
CA VAL A 124 3.77 9.01 17.96
C VAL A 124 4.85 7.95 17.80
N PHE A 125 6.10 8.36 17.62
CA PHE A 125 7.21 7.44 17.34
C PHE A 125 7.86 6.84 18.58
N LYS A 126 7.44 7.25 19.78
CA LYS A 126 7.89 6.61 21.01
C LYS A 126 7.58 5.10 20.94
N ASP A 127 8.61 4.29 21.17
CA ASP A 127 8.55 2.83 21.06
C ASP A 127 8.20 2.26 19.66
N ALA A 128 8.29 3.07 18.60
CA ALA A 128 8.17 2.60 17.24
C ALA A 128 9.49 1.99 16.72
N GLN A 129 9.37 1.00 15.84
CA GLN A 129 10.50 0.43 15.09
C GLN A 129 10.41 0.68 13.59
N TRP A 130 9.21 1.04 13.12
CA TRP A 130 8.91 1.17 11.70
C TRP A 130 7.88 2.27 11.45
N PHE A 131 8.11 3.05 10.40
CA PHE A 131 7.17 4.02 9.86
C PHE A 131 6.87 3.73 8.40
N HIS A 132 5.60 3.72 8.02
CA HIS A 132 5.16 3.50 6.64
C HIS A 132 4.22 4.59 6.16
N TRP A 133 4.45 5.06 4.94
CA TRP A 133 3.62 6.01 4.19
C TRP A 133 3.53 5.59 2.73
N THR A 134 2.59 6.14 1.96
CA THR A 134 2.49 5.91 0.52
C THR A 134 2.54 7.21 -0.26
N GLY A 135 2.91 7.15 -1.54
CA GLY A 135 2.91 8.30 -2.45
C GLY A 135 1.53 8.92 -2.68
N ILE A 136 0.46 8.30 -2.16
CA ILE A 136 -0.88 8.88 -2.16
C ILE A 136 -0.97 10.05 -1.17
N THR A 137 -0.39 9.91 0.02
CA THR A 137 -0.48 10.94 1.07
C THR A 137 0.06 12.29 0.62
N PRO A 138 1.29 12.44 0.06
CA PRO A 138 1.75 13.72 -0.47
C PRO A 138 1.01 14.18 -1.74
N ALA A 139 0.34 13.27 -2.45
CA ALA A 139 -0.36 13.60 -3.69
C ALA A 139 -1.71 14.29 -3.50
N ILE A 140 -2.26 14.30 -2.28
CA ILE A 140 -3.62 14.84 -2.03
C ILE A 140 -3.64 16.36 -1.80
N SER A 141 -2.57 16.93 -1.23
CA SER A 141 -2.42 18.39 -1.04
C SER A 141 -0.96 18.73 -0.65
N GLN A 142 -0.58 20.01 -0.81
CA GLN A 142 0.73 20.49 -0.35
C GLN A 142 0.88 20.35 1.17
N SER A 143 -0.14 20.68 1.95
CA SER A 143 -0.07 20.57 3.41
C SER A 143 0.10 19.11 3.89
N ALA A 144 -0.53 18.14 3.22
CA ALA A 144 -0.32 16.73 3.50
C ALA A 144 1.10 16.25 3.11
N ALA A 145 1.66 16.78 2.02
CA ALA A 145 3.06 16.52 1.64
C ALA A 145 4.02 17.09 2.71
N ASP A 146 3.80 18.30 3.18
CA ASP A 146 4.60 18.94 4.21
C ASP A 146 4.51 18.21 5.56
N ALA A 147 3.31 17.75 5.95
CA ALA A 147 3.12 16.92 7.14
C ALA A 147 3.79 15.55 7.02
N CYS A 148 3.79 14.95 5.82
CA CYS A 148 4.53 13.72 5.55
C CYS A 148 6.05 13.94 5.66
N LEU A 149 6.55 15.07 5.17
CA LEU A 149 7.95 15.45 5.27
C LEU A 149 8.40 15.65 6.72
N GLU A 150 7.55 16.30 7.54
CA GLU A 150 7.78 16.41 8.99
C GLU A 150 7.90 15.01 9.62
N ALA A 151 6.97 14.09 9.30
CA ALA A 151 6.96 12.73 9.83
C ALA A 151 8.25 11.96 9.49
N VAL A 152 8.66 11.93 8.21
CA VAL A 152 9.86 11.18 7.80
C VAL A 152 11.15 11.77 8.40
N ARG A 153 11.23 13.09 8.59
CA ARG A 153 12.36 13.75 9.24
C ARG A 153 12.48 13.33 10.71
N VAL A 154 11.37 13.36 11.45
CA VAL A 154 11.36 12.94 12.86
C VAL A 154 11.67 11.44 12.97
N ALA A 155 11.00 10.57 12.19
CA ALA A 155 11.27 9.14 12.17
C ALA A 155 12.75 8.84 11.86
N SER A 156 13.32 9.53 10.88
CA SER A 156 14.75 9.40 10.51
C SER A 156 15.67 9.81 11.65
N SER A 157 15.39 10.94 12.33
CA SER A 157 16.21 11.42 13.46
C SER A 157 16.18 10.48 14.66
N MET A 158 15.08 9.69 14.80
CA MET A 158 14.92 8.69 15.87
C MET A 158 15.44 7.29 15.46
N GLY A 159 16.02 7.14 14.25
CA GLY A 159 16.59 5.88 13.79
C GLY A 159 15.54 4.80 13.48
N ILE A 160 14.31 5.21 13.17
CA ILE A 160 13.20 4.31 12.82
C ILE A 160 13.36 3.87 11.37
N THR A 161 13.09 2.61 11.07
CA THR A 161 13.05 2.11 9.69
C THR A 161 11.87 2.76 8.95
N ILE A 162 12.13 3.34 7.78
CA ILE A 162 11.11 4.04 6.99
C ILE A 162 10.87 3.28 5.70
N SER A 163 9.61 3.03 5.38
CA SER A 163 9.20 2.43 4.11
C SER A 163 8.14 3.24 3.38
N THR A 164 8.14 3.14 2.06
CA THR A 164 7.10 3.72 1.22
C THR A 164 6.61 2.72 0.17
N ASP A 165 5.34 2.85 -0.21
CA ASP A 165 4.83 2.40 -1.51
C ASP A 165 4.69 3.64 -2.39
N LEU A 166 5.39 3.70 -3.51
CA LEU A 166 5.42 4.85 -4.43
C LEU A 166 4.04 5.18 -5.00
N ASN A 167 3.24 4.17 -5.26
CA ASN A 167 1.79 4.21 -5.47
C ASN A 167 1.30 5.41 -6.31
N TYR A 168 1.89 5.63 -7.49
CA TYR A 168 1.53 6.72 -8.38
C TYR A 168 0.05 6.68 -8.77
N ARG A 169 -0.58 7.84 -8.75
CA ARG A 169 -1.98 8.01 -9.17
C ARG A 169 -2.13 9.24 -10.06
N ALA A 170 -2.31 9.04 -11.34
CA ALA A 170 -2.42 10.12 -12.33
C ALA A 170 -3.54 11.14 -12.05
N LYS A 171 -4.59 10.76 -11.29
CA LYS A 171 -5.72 11.60 -10.91
C LYS A 171 -5.51 12.41 -9.65
N LEU A 172 -4.39 12.25 -8.97
CA LEU A 172 -3.97 13.06 -7.84
C LEU A 172 -2.93 14.09 -8.31
N TRP A 173 -2.28 14.80 -7.42
CA TRP A 173 -1.36 15.87 -7.77
C TRP A 173 -2.05 17.05 -8.49
N ASN A 174 -3.23 17.45 -7.99
CA ASN A 174 -4.03 18.54 -8.57
C ASN A 174 -3.80 19.89 -7.86
N TYR A 175 -2.59 20.10 -7.32
CA TYR A 175 -2.16 21.35 -6.68
C TYR A 175 -0.80 21.79 -7.26
N ASP A 176 -0.40 23.05 -7.02
CA ASP A 176 0.82 23.64 -7.58
C ASP A 176 2.10 23.13 -6.90
N GLY A 177 2.25 21.82 -6.74
CA GLY A 177 3.43 21.17 -6.17
C GLY A 177 4.28 20.46 -7.22
N ASP A 178 5.59 20.61 -7.13
CA ASP A 178 6.53 19.82 -7.95
C ASP A 178 6.58 18.38 -7.43
N ARG A 179 5.80 17.51 -8.05
CA ARG A 179 5.72 16.08 -7.71
C ARG A 179 7.10 15.41 -7.64
N GLU A 180 7.97 15.64 -8.63
CA GLU A 180 9.27 14.99 -8.68
C GLU A 180 10.16 15.43 -7.51
N SER A 181 10.17 16.72 -7.21
CA SER A 181 10.93 17.27 -6.08
C SER A 181 10.40 16.73 -4.75
N ILE A 182 9.08 16.81 -4.52
CA ILE A 182 8.43 16.32 -3.30
C ILE A 182 8.70 14.83 -3.09
N MET A 183 8.46 14.00 -4.09
CA MET A 183 8.66 12.55 -3.98
C MET A 183 10.13 12.20 -3.84
N THR A 184 11.05 12.92 -4.49
CA THR A 184 12.49 12.71 -4.35
C THR A 184 12.93 13.02 -2.93
N GLU A 185 12.50 14.13 -2.35
CA GLU A 185 12.84 14.48 -0.97
C GLU A 185 12.29 13.43 0.01
N LEU A 186 11.00 13.11 -0.05
CA LEU A 186 10.37 12.14 0.85
C LEU A 186 11.00 10.74 0.74
N THR A 187 11.26 10.27 -0.47
CA THR A 187 11.84 8.94 -0.72
C THR A 187 13.29 8.86 -0.27
N SER A 188 14.03 9.97 -0.23
CA SER A 188 15.42 10.01 0.25
C SER A 188 15.56 9.58 1.72
N TYR A 189 14.50 9.64 2.51
CA TYR A 189 14.46 9.16 3.90
C TYR A 189 14.13 7.68 4.04
N CYS A 190 13.76 6.99 2.95
CA CYS A 190 13.27 5.62 3.01
C CYS A 190 14.41 4.59 3.03
N ASP A 191 14.30 3.59 3.91
CA ASP A 191 15.15 2.40 3.95
C ASP A 191 14.62 1.30 3.00
N ILE A 192 13.30 1.30 2.74
CA ILE A 192 12.61 0.28 1.93
C ILE A 192 11.63 0.97 1.00
N ILE A 193 11.75 0.69 -0.29
CA ILE A 193 10.93 1.28 -1.34
C ILE A 193 10.19 0.17 -2.08
N LEU A 194 8.86 0.24 -2.06
CA LEU A 194 7.97 -0.59 -2.88
C LEU A 194 7.43 0.27 -4.02
N GLY A 195 7.26 -0.32 -5.17
CA GLY A 195 6.59 0.27 -6.31
C GLY A 195 6.47 -0.73 -7.44
N ASN A 196 5.98 -0.29 -8.55
CA ASN A 196 6.04 -1.01 -9.82
C ASN A 196 6.93 -0.21 -10.81
N GLU A 197 7.12 -0.74 -12.00
CA GLU A 197 7.92 -0.08 -13.05
C GLU A 197 7.31 1.27 -13.45
N GLU A 198 5.99 1.40 -13.49
CA GLU A 198 5.28 2.63 -13.82
C GLU A 198 5.48 3.70 -12.73
N ASP A 199 5.47 3.31 -11.46
CA ASP A 199 5.69 4.23 -10.35
C ASP A 199 7.08 4.88 -10.40
N ALA A 200 8.13 4.10 -10.67
CA ALA A 200 9.50 4.60 -10.78
C ALA A 200 9.68 5.55 -11.98
N GLU A 201 9.07 5.23 -13.12
CA GLU A 201 9.08 6.10 -14.29
C GLU A 201 8.34 7.40 -14.03
N MET A 202 7.13 7.32 -13.49
CA MET A 202 6.27 8.50 -13.31
C MET A 202 6.76 9.46 -12.24
N HIS A 203 7.39 8.97 -11.17
CA HIS A 203 7.93 9.84 -10.13
C HIS A 203 9.34 10.35 -10.41
N PHE A 204 10.20 9.51 -11.01
CA PHE A 204 11.63 9.77 -11.07
C PHE A 204 12.24 9.67 -12.46
N GLY A 205 11.44 9.37 -13.49
CA GLY A 205 11.95 9.18 -14.87
C GLY A 205 12.81 7.92 -15.04
N ILE A 206 12.80 7.00 -14.06
CA ILE A 206 13.61 5.78 -14.07
C ILE A 206 12.91 4.72 -14.91
N LYS A 207 13.62 4.24 -15.95
CA LYS A 207 13.13 3.23 -16.90
C LYS A 207 14.10 2.06 -16.96
N PRO A 208 13.61 0.86 -17.33
CA PRO A 208 14.49 -0.25 -17.64
C PRO A 208 15.44 0.10 -18.79
N GLU A 209 16.72 -0.16 -18.62
CA GLU A 209 17.70 0.05 -19.68
C GLU A 209 17.73 -1.13 -20.66
N GLY A 210 17.62 -0.82 -21.95
CA GLY A 210 17.86 -1.77 -23.03
C GLY A 210 16.76 -2.82 -23.29
N LEU A 211 15.58 -2.71 -22.67
CA LEU A 211 14.53 -3.71 -22.76
C LEU A 211 13.15 -3.08 -23.02
N ASP A 212 12.46 -3.58 -24.04
CA ASP A 212 11.04 -3.28 -24.27
C ASP A 212 10.18 -4.27 -23.47
N ILE A 213 9.66 -3.82 -22.34
CA ILE A 213 8.88 -4.63 -21.38
C ILE A 213 7.56 -5.10 -21.98
N THR A 214 7.09 -4.48 -23.03
CA THR A 214 5.77 -4.75 -23.61
C THR A 214 5.71 -6.03 -24.45
N THR A 215 6.87 -6.54 -24.90
CA THR A 215 6.95 -7.57 -25.95
C THR A 215 7.59 -8.89 -25.54
N GLN A 216 8.10 -9.08 -24.30
CA GLN A 216 8.95 -10.23 -23.98
C GLN A 216 8.51 -11.04 -22.75
N GLY A 217 8.93 -12.32 -22.71
CA GLY A 217 8.55 -13.29 -21.65
C GLY A 217 9.13 -13.03 -20.26
N ALA A 218 8.80 -13.88 -19.28
CA ALA A 218 9.09 -13.70 -17.87
C ALA A 218 10.58 -13.48 -17.53
N ASP A 219 11.49 -14.16 -18.21
CA ASP A 219 12.94 -14.08 -17.91
C ASP A 219 13.55 -12.72 -18.27
N VAL A 220 13.06 -12.08 -19.33
CA VAL A 220 13.50 -10.75 -19.73
C VAL A 220 12.99 -9.68 -18.78
N LYS A 221 11.84 -9.94 -18.15
CA LYS A 221 11.27 -9.04 -17.14
C LYS A 221 12.14 -8.96 -15.89
N ALA A 222 12.66 -10.05 -15.38
CA ALA A 222 13.52 -10.06 -14.18
C ALA A 222 14.77 -9.17 -14.36
N ALA A 223 15.47 -9.27 -15.50
CA ALA A 223 16.63 -8.43 -15.80
C ALA A 223 16.26 -6.93 -15.91
N ALA A 224 15.09 -6.63 -16.49
CA ALA A 224 14.57 -5.26 -16.59
C ALA A 224 14.31 -4.66 -15.21
N PHE A 225 13.70 -5.43 -14.31
CA PHE A 225 13.43 -4.99 -12.94
C PHE A 225 14.70 -4.81 -12.12
N LEU A 226 15.74 -5.63 -12.34
CA LEU A 226 17.03 -5.43 -11.70
C LEU A 226 17.63 -4.06 -12.06
N SER A 227 17.59 -3.67 -13.34
CA SER A 227 18.04 -2.34 -13.78
C SER A 227 17.28 -1.22 -13.07
N VAL A 228 15.95 -1.29 -12.99
CA VAL A 228 15.15 -0.29 -12.27
C VAL A 228 15.52 -0.24 -10.79
N CYS A 229 15.64 -1.38 -10.11
CA CYS A 229 16.01 -1.45 -8.70
C CYS A 229 17.40 -0.84 -8.44
N GLN A 230 18.38 -1.12 -9.32
CA GLN A 230 19.73 -0.55 -9.22
C GLN A 230 19.75 0.97 -9.41
N GLN A 231 19.01 1.49 -10.40
CA GLN A 231 18.85 2.93 -10.61
C GLN A 231 18.16 3.61 -9.42
N MET A 232 17.12 2.98 -8.87
CA MET A 232 16.43 3.46 -7.67
C MET A 232 17.38 3.54 -6.48
N GLN A 233 18.17 2.50 -6.24
CA GLN A 233 19.12 2.50 -5.13
C GLN A 233 20.27 3.49 -5.35
N ALA A 234 20.72 3.69 -6.58
CA ALA A 234 21.73 4.72 -6.91
C ALA A 234 21.18 6.14 -6.66
N LYS A 235 19.90 6.39 -6.99
CA LYS A 235 19.24 7.69 -6.71
C LYS A 235 18.96 7.87 -5.20
N PHE A 236 18.65 6.80 -4.49
CA PHE A 236 18.30 6.79 -3.05
C PHE A 236 19.25 5.90 -2.25
N PRO A 237 20.47 6.36 -1.93
CA PRO A 237 21.51 5.52 -1.30
C PRO A 237 21.14 4.99 0.10
N ARG A 238 20.17 5.61 0.77
CA ARG A 238 19.63 5.11 2.05
C ARG A 238 18.79 3.84 1.87
N ALA A 239 18.21 3.62 0.71
CA ALA A 239 17.36 2.47 0.44
C ALA A 239 18.19 1.17 0.48
N LYS A 240 17.90 0.34 1.48
CA LYS A 240 18.52 -0.98 1.67
C LYS A 240 17.85 -2.03 0.81
N LYS A 241 16.56 -1.85 0.52
CA LYS A 241 15.76 -2.79 -0.27
C LYS A 241 14.84 -2.03 -1.21
N VAL A 242 14.80 -2.47 -2.47
CA VAL A 242 13.85 -2.01 -3.48
C VAL A 242 13.04 -3.20 -3.93
N ILE A 243 11.72 -3.06 -3.88
CA ILE A 243 10.78 -4.14 -4.15
C ILE A 243 9.86 -3.74 -5.30
N THR A 244 9.59 -4.67 -6.21
CA THR A 244 8.66 -4.44 -7.32
C THR A 244 7.63 -5.55 -7.37
N THR A 245 6.34 -5.18 -7.38
CA THR A 245 5.25 -6.12 -7.63
C THR A 245 5.10 -6.38 -9.12
N LEU A 246 4.96 -7.65 -9.49
CA LEU A 246 4.84 -8.10 -10.86
C LEU A 246 3.41 -8.56 -11.13
N ARG A 247 2.63 -7.73 -11.81
CA ARG A 247 1.25 -8.03 -12.13
C ARG A 247 1.04 -8.22 -13.63
N GLY A 248 0.69 -9.44 -14.06
CA GLY A 248 0.18 -9.68 -15.40
C GLY A 248 -1.35 -9.57 -15.40
N SER A 249 -1.90 -8.55 -16.06
CA SER A 249 -3.35 -8.35 -16.17
C SER A 249 -3.88 -9.09 -17.39
N ILE A 250 -4.50 -10.27 -17.19
CA ILE A 250 -5.11 -11.06 -18.26
C ILE A 250 -6.54 -10.59 -18.51
N SER A 251 -7.28 -10.33 -17.43
CA SER A 251 -8.62 -9.75 -17.47
C SER A 251 -8.95 -9.03 -16.16
N ALA A 252 -10.13 -8.42 -16.08
CA ALA A 252 -10.62 -7.83 -14.84
C ALA A 252 -10.81 -8.88 -13.71
N SER A 253 -10.88 -10.16 -14.04
CA SER A 253 -11.13 -11.27 -13.11
C SER A 253 -9.94 -12.24 -13.00
N HIS A 254 -8.86 -12.03 -13.78
CA HIS A 254 -7.72 -12.93 -13.85
C HIS A 254 -6.40 -12.15 -13.96
N ASN A 255 -5.54 -12.33 -12.99
CA ASN A 255 -4.17 -11.77 -12.97
C ASN A 255 -3.15 -12.88 -12.69
N THR A 256 -1.93 -12.71 -13.19
CA THR A 256 -0.75 -13.32 -12.57
C THR A 256 -0.21 -12.39 -11.49
N TRP A 257 0.42 -12.95 -10.46
CA TRP A 257 0.93 -12.19 -9.34
C TRP A 257 2.25 -12.77 -8.83
N ALA A 258 3.27 -11.94 -8.75
CA ALA A 258 4.59 -12.25 -8.25
C ALA A 258 5.25 -10.98 -7.69
N GLY A 259 6.47 -11.08 -7.21
CA GLY A 259 7.27 -9.94 -6.78
C GLY A 259 8.77 -10.23 -6.87
N VAL A 260 9.54 -9.15 -6.93
CA VAL A 260 11.00 -9.18 -6.82
C VAL A 260 11.45 -8.25 -5.70
N LEU A 261 12.56 -8.59 -5.06
CA LEU A 261 13.22 -7.78 -4.03
C LEU A 261 14.71 -7.72 -4.32
N TYR A 262 15.26 -6.51 -4.36
CA TYR A 262 16.69 -6.25 -4.48
C TYR A 262 17.25 -5.69 -3.17
N ASP A 263 18.25 -6.34 -2.60
CA ASP A 263 18.86 -5.98 -1.31
C ASP A 263 20.15 -5.13 -1.45
N GLY A 264 20.43 -4.66 -2.67
CA GLY A 264 21.67 -3.97 -3.02
C GLY A 264 22.79 -4.88 -3.52
N LYS A 265 22.62 -6.19 -3.44
CA LYS A 265 23.62 -7.21 -3.88
C LYS A 265 22.99 -8.28 -4.74
N LYS A 266 21.81 -8.76 -4.35
CA LYS A 266 21.12 -9.88 -4.96
C LYS A 266 19.65 -9.53 -5.23
N MET A 267 19.14 -10.04 -6.34
CA MET A 267 17.72 -10.05 -6.65
C MET A 267 17.12 -11.37 -6.16
N TYR A 268 16.03 -11.25 -5.42
CA TYR A 268 15.17 -12.36 -4.99
C TYR A 268 13.90 -12.32 -5.82
N GLU A 269 13.41 -13.49 -6.22
CA GLU A 269 12.19 -13.64 -6.99
C GLU A 269 11.24 -14.60 -6.27
N SER A 270 9.96 -14.23 -6.20
CA SER A 270 8.95 -15.10 -5.61
C SER A 270 8.40 -16.11 -6.61
N ALA A 271 7.67 -17.12 -6.11
CA ALA A 271 6.78 -17.90 -6.94
C ALA A 271 5.72 -17.01 -7.62
N GLN A 272 5.29 -17.39 -8.83
CA GLN A 272 4.20 -16.73 -9.54
C GLN A 272 2.88 -17.44 -9.26
N TYR A 273 1.88 -16.70 -8.80
CA TYR A 273 0.51 -17.21 -8.57
C TYR A 273 -0.43 -16.82 -9.72
N GLN A 274 -1.39 -17.70 -9.99
CA GLN A 274 -2.51 -17.45 -10.92
C GLN A 274 -3.75 -17.13 -10.10
N ILE A 275 -4.27 -15.90 -10.21
CA ILE A 275 -5.47 -15.47 -9.51
C ILE A 275 -6.61 -15.44 -10.55
N THR A 276 -7.30 -16.57 -10.73
CA THR A 276 -8.26 -16.77 -11.82
C THR A 276 -9.66 -16.23 -11.51
N HIS A 277 -10.00 -16.02 -10.24
CA HIS A 277 -11.30 -15.55 -9.76
C HIS A 277 -11.11 -14.44 -8.74
N ILE A 278 -10.82 -13.24 -9.22
CA ILE A 278 -10.66 -12.09 -8.35
C ILE A 278 -12.02 -11.67 -7.79
N VAL A 279 -12.16 -11.74 -6.46
CA VAL A 279 -13.33 -11.23 -5.72
C VAL A 279 -13.22 -9.72 -5.53
N ASP A 280 -12.07 -9.24 -5.06
CA ASP A 280 -11.77 -7.82 -4.94
C ASP A 280 -10.26 -7.56 -5.05
N ARG A 281 -9.87 -6.67 -5.96
CA ARG A 281 -8.46 -6.33 -6.21
C ARG A 281 -7.95 -5.15 -5.40
N VAL A 282 -8.87 -4.36 -4.82
CA VAL A 282 -8.49 -3.19 -4.01
C VAL A 282 -7.79 -3.67 -2.75
N GLY A 283 -6.73 -2.98 -2.35
CA GLY A 283 -5.91 -3.38 -1.20
C GLY A 283 -4.90 -4.50 -1.49
N GLY A 284 -4.76 -4.97 -2.74
CA GLY A 284 -3.77 -6.00 -3.10
C GLY A 284 -2.32 -5.54 -2.85
N GLY A 285 -1.96 -4.32 -3.28
CA GLY A 285 -0.66 -3.70 -2.99
C GLY A 285 -0.46 -3.47 -1.50
N ASP A 286 -1.48 -2.94 -0.82
CA ASP A 286 -1.42 -2.66 0.62
C ASP A 286 -1.23 -3.94 1.44
N SER A 287 -1.90 -5.04 1.05
CA SER A 287 -1.73 -6.34 1.69
C SER A 287 -0.33 -6.92 1.45
N PHE A 288 0.22 -6.72 0.25
CA PHE A 288 1.61 -7.05 -0.03
C PHE A 288 2.56 -6.28 0.91
N MET A 289 2.39 -4.97 1.01
CA MET A 289 3.26 -4.14 1.85
C MET A 289 3.14 -4.47 3.34
N GLY A 290 1.92 -4.67 3.85
CA GLY A 290 1.71 -5.09 5.25
C GLY A 290 2.36 -6.44 5.56
N ALA A 291 2.25 -7.39 4.65
CA ALA A 291 2.88 -8.71 4.77
C ALA A 291 4.41 -8.65 4.60
N LEU A 292 4.92 -7.76 3.73
CA LEU A 292 6.36 -7.54 3.58
C LEU A 292 6.97 -6.95 4.86
N ILE A 293 6.33 -5.94 5.46
CA ILE A 293 6.77 -5.36 6.75
C ILE A 293 6.78 -6.46 7.82
N TYR A 294 5.73 -7.28 7.90
CA TYR A 294 5.68 -8.42 8.82
C TYR A 294 6.86 -9.37 8.57
N GLY A 295 7.08 -9.77 7.31
CA GLY A 295 8.16 -10.68 6.91
C GLY A 295 9.55 -10.15 7.29
N LEU A 296 9.84 -8.89 6.97
CA LEU A 296 11.13 -8.26 7.27
C LEU A 296 11.38 -8.07 8.77
N ILE A 297 10.33 -7.95 9.58
CA ILE A 297 10.45 -7.88 11.04
C ILE A 297 10.70 -9.28 11.65
N HIS A 298 10.01 -10.31 11.13
CA HIS A 298 10.04 -11.66 11.71
C HIS A 298 11.14 -12.57 11.14
N TYR A 299 11.57 -12.27 9.90
CA TYR A 299 12.62 -13.01 9.19
C TYR A 299 13.73 -12.04 8.73
N PRO A 300 14.41 -11.33 9.65
CA PRO A 300 15.30 -10.21 9.30
C PRO A 300 16.51 -10.62 8.44
N GLU A 301 16.89 -11.91 8.47
CA GLU A 301 18.00 -12.46 7.70
C GLU A 301 17.55 -13.29 6.48
N ASP A 302 16.23 -13.31 6.18
CA ASP A 302 15.67 -14.13 5.09
C ASP A 302 14.73 -13.31 4.20
N ASP A 303 15.33 -12.54 3.30
CA ASP A 303 14.62 -11.68 2.36
C ASP A 303 13.75 -12.49 1.38
N GLN A 304 14.17 -13.70 1.01
CA GLN A 304 13.36 -14.58 0.17
C GLN A 304 12.04 -14.93 0.87
N LYS A 305 12.12 -15.35 2.13
CA LYS A 305 10.93 -15.72 2.89
C LYS A 305 10.02 -14.53 3.13
N ALA A 306 10.58 -13.34 3.39
CA ALA A 306 9.79 -12.11 3.53
C ALA A 306 9.04 -11.76 2.24
N LEU A 307 9.70 -11.90 1.08
CA LEU A 307 9.09 -11.68 -0.23
C LEU A 307 7.99 -12.70 -0.54
N ASP A 308 8.26 -13.99 -0.32
CA ASP A 308 7.31 -15.08 -0.58
C ASP A 308 6.06 -14.92 0.30
N TYR A 309 6.25 -14.51 1.56
CA TYR A 309 5.15 -14.21 2.48
C TYR A 309 4.28 -13.06 1.97
N ALA A 310 4.90 -11.97 1.49
CA ALA A 310 4.20 -10.80 0.95
C ALA A 310 3.36 -11.15 -0.29
N VAL A 311 3.94 -11.91 -1.22
CA VAL A 311 3.25 -12.31 -2.45
C VAL A 311 2.09 -13.27 -2.16
N ALA A 312 2.29 -14.26 -1.27
CA ALA A 312 1.24 -15.21 -0.89
C ALA A 312 0.06 -14.52 -0.18
N ALA A 313 0.35 -13.62 0.76
CA ALA A 313 -0.68 -12.84 1.46
C ALA A 313 -1.51 -11.99 0.49
N SER A 314 -0.84 -11.30 -0.42
CA SER A 314 -1.50 -10.48 -1.42
C SER A 314 -2.30 -11.31 -2.43
N CYS A 315 -1.80 -12.47 -2.84
CA CYS A 315 -2.55 -13.42 -3.66
C CYS A 315 -3.88 -13.80 -2.99
N LEU A 316 -3.84 -14.23 -1.73
CA LEU A 316 -5.02 -14.62 -0.96
C LEU A 316 -5.98 -13.45 -0.72
N LYS A 317 -5.48 -12.23 -0.52
CA LYS A 317 -6.32 -11.04 -0.35
C LYS A 317 -7.26 -10.83 -1.53
N HIS A 318 -6.88 -11.14 -2.75
CA HIS A 318 -7.74 -11.01 -3.93
C HIS A 318 -9.00 -11.90 -3.87
N THR A 319 -9.06 -12.85 -2.95
CA THR A 319 -10.22 -13.71 -2.71
C THR A 319 -11.19 -13.15 -1.65
N ILE A 320 -10.87 -12.00 -1.06
CA ILE A 320 -11.62 -11.38 0.04
C ILE A 320 -12.24 -10.07 -0.43
N LYS A 321 -13.54 -9.89 -0.18
CA LYS A 321 -14.27 -8.65 -0.48
C LYS A 321 -13.84 -7.51 0.45
N GLY A 322 -13.73 -6.31 -0.09
CA GLY A 322 -13.32 -5.10 0.64
C GLY A 322 -11.83 -4.84 0.51
N ASP A 323 -11.35 -3.74 1.11
CA ASP A 323 -9.97 -3.26 0.95
C ASP A 323 -9.00 -3.96 1.92
N ALA A 324 -9.50 -4.29 3.10
CA ALA A 324 -8.69 -4.86 4.17
C ALA A 324 -8.27 -6.31 3.89
N ASN A 325 -7.04 -6.61 4.23
CA ASN A 325 -6.54 -7.97 4.24
C ASN A 325 -6.94 -8.70 5.53
N LEU A 326 -7.72 -9.77 5.39
CA LEU A 326 -8.21 -10.60 6.49
C LEU A 326 -7.61 -12.01 6.48
N VAL A 327 -6.59 -12.23 5.68
CA VAL A 327 -5.88 -13.50 5.55
C VAL A 327 -5.08 -13.79 6.82
N THR A 328 -5.16 -15.00 7.32
CA THR A 328 -4.43 -15.42 8.53
C THR A 328 -3.02 -15.92 8.22
N ILE A 329 -2.12 -15.86 9.20
CA ILE A 329 -0.75 -16.39 9.07
C ILE A 329 -0.74 -17.86 8.61
N PRO A 330 -1.54 -18.78 9.18
CA PRO A 330 -1.56 -20.17 8.71
C PRO A 330 -2.02 -20.34 7.26
N GLU A 331 -2.94 -19.51 6.76
CA GLU A 331 -3.36 -19.55 5.36
C GLU A 331 -2.22 -19.13 4.42
N ILE A 332 -1.46 -18.11 4.81
CA ILE A 332 -0.29 -17.64 4.04
C ILE A 332 0.79 -18.72 3.99
N GLU A 333 1.16 -19.28 5.15
CA GLU A 333 2.19 -20.33 5.25
C GLU A 333 1.79 -21.60 4.48
N LYS A 334 0.50 -21.94 4.50
CA LYS A 334 -0.06 -23.04 3.72
C LYS A 334 0.12 -22.81 2.22
N LEU A 335 -0.23 -21.62 1.73
CA LEU A 335 -0.04 -21.28 0.31
C LEU A 335 1.44 -21.29 -0.08
N MET A 336 2.33 -20.74 0.76
CA MET A 336 3.79 -20.74 0.54
C MET A 336 4.36 -22.16 0.46
N SER A 337 3.81 -23.13 1.21
CA SER A 337 4.22 -24.53 1.16
C SER A 337 3.78 -25.28 -0.11
N GLY A 338 3.06 -24.61 -1.01
CA GLY A 338 2.57 -25.16 -2.27
C GLY A 338 1.15 -25.78 -2.19
N ASP A 339 0.50 -25.77 -1.03
CA ASP A 339 -0.88 -26.25 -0.90
C ASP A 339 -1.90 -25.16 -1.29
N ALA A 340 -2.14 -25.06 -2.60
CA ALA A 340 -3.20 -24.21 -3.18
C ALA A 340 -4.52 -24.95 -3.39
N SER A 341 -4.74 -26.10 -2.74
CA SER A 341 -5.89 -27.00 -3.01
C SER A 341 -7.25 -26.41 -2.60
N GLY A 342 -7.27 -25.40 -1.73
CA GLY A 342 -8.51 -24.83 -1.18
C GLY A 342 -9.35 -25.83 -0.36
N ARG A 343 -8.75 -26.94 0.08
CA ARG A 343 -9.45 -27.95 0.88
C ARG A 343 -9.84 -27.41 2.25
N VAL A 344 -11.02 -27.85 2.73
CA VAL A 344 -11.50 -27.49 4.08
C VAL A 344 -10.48 -27.96 5.12
N ALA A 345 -9.97 -27.01 5.90
CA ALA A 345 -9.20 -27.33 7.11
C ALA A 345 -10.17 -27.91 8.17
N ARG A 346 -9.85 -29.07 8.70
CA ARG A 346 -10.63 -29.78 9.74
C ARG A 346 -9.80 -29.88 11.01
#